data_52d811624738c843c73054512100955c
#
_entry.id   52d811624738c843c73054512100955c
#
_cell.length_a   1.000
_cell.length_b   1.000
_cell.length_c   1.000
_cell.angle_alpha   90.00
_cell.angle_beta   90.00
_cell.angle_gamma   90.00
#
_symmetry.space_group_name_H-M   'P 1'
#
loop_
_entity.id
_entity.type
_entity.pdbx_description
1 polymer ?
#
loop_
_entity_poly.entity_id
_entity_poly.type
_entity_poly.pdbx_seq_one_letter_code
_entity_poly.pdbx_strand_id
1 'polypeptide(L)'
;MRAENKALVFVDEARKLIGTKWRHRGRSRFSVDCIGLIAVSGRAAGLLAHDENNYGREPWEDRLRKGCRARWGDPVKEPQPGDIAIIRWDQGEPSHMGIIGDKPGGGLTLIHAHNLHGVIEHTLSGKIEKCVVEVYRPRFA
;
A
#
# COMPACT_ATOMS: atom_id res chain seq x y z
N MET A 1 2.32 4.08 -22.86
CA MET A 1 2.94 2.79 -22.46
C MET A 1 2.95 2.68 -20.94
N ARG A 2 2.78 1.46 -20.45
CA ARG A 2 2.72 1.21 -19.00
C ARG A 2 3.97 1.71 -18.25
N ALA A 3 5.16 1.53 -18.85
CA ALA A 3 6.42 1.92 -18.22
C ALA A 3 6.57 3.43 -18.01
N GLU A 4 5.81 4.25 -18.74
CA GLU A 4 5.85 5.71 -18.58
C GLU A 4 4.91 6.21 -17.49
N ASN A 5 3.98 5.37 -17.05
CA ASN A 5 3.06 5.70 -15.97
C ASN A 5 3.65 5.21 -14.66
N LYS A 6 4.16 6.13 -13.86
CA LYS A 6 4.82 5.79 -12.58
C LYS A 6 3.91 5.05 -11.61
N ALA A 7 2.63 5.37 -11.60
CA ALA A 7 1.67 4.68 -10.74
C ALA A 7 1.57 3.19 -11.12
N LEU A 8 1.56 2.89 -12.41
CA LEU A 8 1.52 1.50 -12.89
C LEU A 8 2.86 0.79 -12.68
N VAL A 9 3.98 1.51 -12.78
CA VAL A 9 5.29 0.97 -12.42
C VAL A 9 5.31 0.57 -10.96
N PHE A 10 4.74 1.41 -10.08
CA PHE A 10 4.61 1.12 -8.66
C PHE A 10 3.82 -0.17 -8.42
N VAL A 11 2.69 -0.33 -9.10
CA VAL A 11 1.88 -1.55 -9.03
C VAL A 11 2.69 -2.77 -9.48
N ASP A 12 3.39 -2.65 -10.60
CA ASP A 12 4.19 -3.76 -11.14
C ASP A 12 5.32 -4.16 -10.20
N GLU A 13 5.98 -3.19 -9.59
CA GLU A 13 7.04 -3.45 -8.60
C GLU A 13 6.48 -4.13 -7.35
N ALA A 14 5.29 -3.72 -6.90
CA ALA A 14 4.63 -4.38 -5.79
C ALA A 14 4.29 -5.84 -6.13
N ARG A 15 3.85 -6.10 -7.36
CA ARG A 15 3.53 -7.46 -7.81
C ARG A 15 4.73 -8.38 -7.85
N LYS A 16 5.92 -7.84 -8.07
CA LYS A 16 7.16 -8.63 -8.00
C LYS A 16 7.44 -9.13 -6.60
N LEU A 17 6.85 -8.51 -5.59
CA LEU A 17 7.02 -8.90 -4.19
C LEU A 17 5.97 -9.90 -3.70
N ILE A 18 4.99 -10.28 -4.52
CA ILE A 18 3.99 -11.26 -4.13
C ILE A 18 4.69 -12.55 -3.69
N GLY A 19 4.28 -13.07 -2.53
CA GLY A 19 4.91 -14.24 -1.91
C GLY A 19 6.03 -13.91 -0.92
N THR A 20 6.50 -12.65 -0.90
CA THR A 20 7.50 -12.20 0.07
C THR A 20 6.94 -12.30 1.48
N LYS A 21 7.74 -12.83 2.41
CA LYS A 21 7.31 -13.05 3.78
C LYS A 21 7.13 -11.74 4.55
N TRP A 22 6.21 -11.76 5.49
CA TRP A 22 5.99 -10.61 6.38
C TRP A 22 7.07 -10.57 7.46
N ARG A 23 7.61 -9.38 7.70
CA ARG A 23 8.51 -9.13 8.83
C ARG A 23 8.35 -7.68 9.28
N HIS A 24 8.20 -7.48 10.58
CA HIS A 24 8.14 -6.13 11.15
C HIS A 24 9.36 -5.32 10.73
N ARG A 25 9.12 -4.14 10.17
CA ARG A 25 10.13 -3.24 9.61
C ARG A 25 10.94 -3.81 8.44
N GLY A 26 10.47 -4.90 7.82
CA GLY A 26 11.14 -5.49 6.66
C GLY A 26 11.21 -4.51 5.48
N ARG A 27 12.39 -4.42 4.84
CA ARG A 27 12.66 -3.46 3.76
C ARG A 27 13.42 -4.11 2.61
N SER A 28 13.23 -5.38 2.36
CA SER A 28 13.89 -6.10 1.27
C SER A 28 12.91 -6.97 0.51
N ARG A 29 13.35 -7.51 -0.63
CA ARG A 29 12.52 -8.47 -1.36
C ARG A 29 12.37 -9.82 -0.65
N PHE A 30 13.05 -10.00 0.48
CA PHE A 30 12.94 -11.24 1.27
C PHE A 30 11.91 -11.13 2.38
N SER A 31 11.65 -9.91 2.85
CA SER A 31 10.65 -9.68 3.89
C SER A 31 10.24 -8.21 3.92
N VAL A 32 8.94 -7.97 4.09
CA VAL A 32 8.37 -6.62 4.20
C VAL A 32 7.18 -6.65 5.17
N ASP A 33 6.88 -5.51 5.77
CA ASP A 33 5.57 -5.26 6.36
C ASP A 33 4.76 -4.34 5.43
N CYS A 34 3.65 -3.80 5.87
CA CYS A 34 2.81 -2.97 5.00
C CYS A 34 3.53 -1.70 4.55
N ILE A 35 4.28 -1.07 5.44
CA ILE A 35 5.05 0.13 5.09
C ILE A 35 6.23 -0.26 4.20
N GLY A 36 6.88 -1.38 4.51
CA GLY A 36 8.00 -1.89 3.73
C GLY A 36 7.64 -2.25 2.30
N LEU A 37 6.46 -2.83 2.10
CA LEU A 37 5.96 -3.11 0.75
C LEU A 37 5.90 -1.81 -0.08
N ILE A 38 5.35 -0.76 0.49
CA ILE A 38 5.25 0.54 -0.19
C ILE A 38 6.63 1.14 -0.40
N ALA A 39 7.49 1.10 0.61
CA ALA A 39 8.83 1.68 0.51
C ALA A 39 9.69 0.99 -0.55
N VAL A 40 9.72 -0.33 -0.56
CA VAL A 40 10.55 -1.11 -1.50
C VAL A 40 10.03 -0.96 -2.93
N SER A 41 8.72 -1.17 -3.14
CA SER A 41 8.14 -1.04 -4.47
C SER A 41 8.13 0.40 -4.96
N GLY A 42 7.91 1.34 -4.06
CA GLY A 42 7.89 2.77 -4.37
C GLY A 42 9.25 3.32 -4.76
N ARG A 43 10.31 2.84 -4.12
CA ARG A 43 11.67 3.28 -4.46
C ARG A 43 11.98 2.99 -5.92
N ALA A 44 11.60 1.83 -6.41
CA ALA A 44 11.82 1.45 -7.81
C ALA A 44 11.00 2.31 -8.77
N ALA A 45 9.86 2.83 -8.34
CA ALA A 45 8.98 3.66 -9.17
C ALA A 45 9.23 5.16 -9.01
N GLY A 46 10.15 5.56 -8.13
CA GLY A 46 10.42 6.97 -7.86
C GLY A 46 9.41 7.63 -6.93
N LEU A 47 8.84 6.87 -6.00
CA LEU A 47 7.87 7.38 -5.04
C LEU A 47 8.48 8.48 -4.18
N LEU A 48 7.83 9.64 -4.14
CA LEU A 48 8.20 10.74 -3.28
C LEU A 48 7.60 10.48 -1.90
N ALA A 49 8.40 9.87 -1.04
CA ALA A 49 7.99 9.54 0.32
C ALA A 49 9.21 9.38 1.19
N HIS A 50 9.04 9.73 2.45
CA HIS A 50 10.05 9.48 3.47
C HIS A 50 9.79 8.11 4.07
N ASP A 51 10.77 7.21 3.98
CA ASP A 51 10.65 5.89 4.57
C ASP A 51 10.94 5.98 6.06
N GLU A 52 9.90 5.78 6.86
CA GLU A 52 10.02 5.74 8.31
C GLU A 52 9.99 4.28 8.76
N ASN A 53 10.98 3.87 9.54
CA ASN A 53 11.00 2.52 10.10
C ASN A 53 11.05 2.49 11.63
N ASN A 54 10.86 3.64 12.28
CA ASN A 54 10.82 3.73 13.73
C ASN A 54 9.37 3.70 14.23
N TYR A 55 8.77 2.52 14.19
CA TYR A 55 7.39 2.31 14.60
C TYR A 55 7.21 0.96 15.27
N GLY A 56 6.16 0.81 16.07
CA GLY A 56 5.77 -0.46 16.68
C GLY A 56 5.05 -1.35 15.67
N ARG A 57 4.72 -2.57 16.09
CA ARG A 57 3.99 -3.53 15.23
C ARG A 57 2.58 -3.07 14.89
N GLU A 58 1.97 -2.30 15.79
CA GLU A 58 0.65 -1.75 15.59
C GLU A 58 0.75 -0.23 15.61
N PRO A 59 0.70 0.43 14.43
CA PRO A 59 0.67 1.88 14.39
C PRO A 59 -0.58 2.40 15.10
N TRP A 60 -0.39 3.40 15.93
CA TRP A 60 -1.47 4.01 16.70
C TRP A 60 -1.50 5.52 16.48
N GLU A 61 -2.50 6.18 17.09
CA GLU A 61 -2.70 7.62 16.92
C GLU A 61 -2.87 8.01 15.46
N ASP A 62 -3.41 7.10 14.65
CA ASP A 62 -3.73 7.37 13.27
C ASP A 62 -2.49 7.73 12.42
N ARG A 63 -1.34 7.17 12.78
CA ARG A 63 -0.06 7.54 12.15
C ARG A 63 -0.02 7.30 10.65
N LEU A 64 -0.64 6.23 10.18
CA LEU A 64 -0.64 5.91 8.75
C LEU A 64 -1.37 6.99 7.95
N ARG A 65 -2.57 7.38 8.40
CA ARG A 65 -3.35 8.44 7.75
C ARG A 65 -2.65 9.78 7.80
N LYS A 66 -2.14 10.16 8.97
CA LYS A 66 -1.43 11.42 9.15
C LYS A 66 -0.19 11.48 8.29
N GLY A 67 0.55 10.38 8.20
CA GLY A 67 1.74 10.29 7.36
C GLY A 67 1.43 10.45 5.88
N CYS A 68 0.40 9.78 5.39
CA CYS A 68 -0.01 9.89 4.00
C CYS A 68 -0.49 11.31 3.67
N ARG A 69 -1.30 11.89 4.56
CA ARG A 69 -1.81 13.25 4.35
C ARG A 69 -0.69 14.28 4.33
N ALA A 70 0.29 14.13 5.21
CA ALA A 70 1.44 15.04 5.26
C ALA A 70 2.29 14.96 3.99
N ARG A 71 2.39 13.76 3.39
CA ARG A 71 3.21 13.55 2.18
C ARG A 71 2.47 13.89 0.90
N TRP A 72 1.19 13.53 0.80
CA TRP A 72 0.47 13.53 -0.49
C TRP A 72 -0.82 14.32 -0.48
N GLY A 73 -1.14 15.00 0.62
CA GLY A 73 -2.35 15.85 0.69
C GLY A 73 -3.60 15.08 1.06
N ASP A 74 -4.75 15.61 0.69
CA ASP A 74 -6.04 15.05 1.07
C ASP A 74 -6.31 13.71 0.38
N PRO A 75 -7.14 12.85 1.02
CA PRO A 75 -7.52 11.58 0.38
C PRO A 75 -8.32 11.83 -0.90
N VAL A 76 -8.23 10.87 -1.81
CA VAL A 76 -8.97 10.91 -3.08
C VAL A 76 -10.30 10.18 -2.94
N LYS A 77 -11.28 10.60 -3.74
CA LYS A 77 -12.62 10.01 -3.71
C LYS A 77 -12.76 8.81 -4.64
N GLU A 78 -12.04 8.82 -5.75
CA GLU A 78 -12.09 7.75 -6.74
C GLU A 78 -10.75 7.04 -6.83
N PRO A 79 -10.62 5.86 -6.20
CA PRO A 79 -9.37 5.11 -6.22
C PRO A 79 -8.95 4.72 -7.63
N GLN A 80 -7.66 4.77 -7.88
CA GLN A 80 -7.03 4.38 -9.14
C GLN A 80 -5.83 3.48 -8.86
N PRO A 81 -5.42 2.66 -9.84
CA PRO A 81 -4.21 1.84 -9.67
C PRO A 81 -2.99 2.71 -9.31
N GLY A 82 -2.23 2.25 -8.33
CA GLY A 82 -1.08 2.98 -7.79
C GLY A 82 -1.41 3.82 -6.57
N ASP A 83 -2.68 3.96 -6.22
CA ASP A 83 -3.08 4.64 -5.00
C ASP A 83 -2.79 3.76 -3.79
N ILE A 84 -2.70 4.39 -2.63
CA ILE A 84 -2.45 3.72 -1.36
C ILE A 84 -3.72 3.73 -0.52
N ALA A 85 -4.18 2.54 -0.12
CA ALA A 85 -5.37 2.37 0.70
C ALA A 85 -4.99 2.24 2.17
N ILE A 86 -5.66 2.97 3.03
CA ILE A 86 -5.56 2.83 4.47
C ILE A 86 -6.68 1.91 4.93
N ILE A 87 -6.34 0.90 5.70
CA ILE A 87 -7.22 -0.20 6.02
C ILE A 87 -7.40 -0.32 7.53
N ARG A 88 -8.63 -0.58 7.93
CA ARG A 88 -8.99 -0.89 9.31
C ARG A 88 -9.72 -2.23 9.30
N TRP A 89 -9.04 -3.26 9.83
CA TRP A 89 -9.62 -4.62 9.84
C TRP A 89 -10.77 -4.76 10.83
N ASP A 90 -10.63 -4.12 11.99
CA ASP A 90 -11.61 -4.19 13.06
C ASP A 90 -12.03 -2.79 13.47
N GLN A 91 -12.74 -2.70 14.56
CA GLN A 91 -13.11 -1.42 15.16
C GLN A 91 -11.95 -0.88 15.99
N GLY A 92 -11.17 -0.04 15.45
CA GLY A 92 -10.02 0.54 16.12
C GLY A 92 -9.35 1.52 15.19
N GLU A 93 -8.11 1.83 15.48
CA GLU A 93 -7.34 2.73 14.63
C GLU A 93 -6.98 2.05 13.32
N PRO A 94 -6.95 2.79 12.20
CA PRO A 94 -6.43 2.25 10.95
C PRO A 94 -4.97 1.83 11.13
N SER A 95 -4.69 0.56 10.96
CA SER A 95 -3.39 -0.03 11.29
C SER A 95 -2.72 -0.74 10.13
N HIS A 96 -3.29 -0.67 8.94
CA HIS A 96 -2.78 -1.40 7.78
C HIS A 96 -2.90 -0.55 6.53
N MET A 97 -2.06 -0.83 5.54
CA MET A 97 -2.13 -0.14 4.26
C MET A 97 -1.74 -1.10 3.14
N GLY A 98 -2.20 -0.79 1.95
CA GLY A 98 -1.91 -1.57 0.76
C GLY A 98 -1.90 -0.70 -0.48
N ILE A 99 -1.58 -1.33 -1.60
CA ILE A 99 -1.49 -0.66 -2.90
C ILE A 99 -2.65 -1.13 -3.77
N ILE A 100 -3.33 -0.18 -4.37
CA ILE A 100 -4.44 -0.50 -5.28
C ILE A 100 -3.85 -0.87 -6.64
N GLY A 101 -4.24 -2.03 -7.14
CA GLY A 101 -3.82 -2.51 -8.45
C GLY A 101 -4.97 -2.54 -9.44
N ASP A 102 -4.61 -2.70 -10.71
CA ASP A 102 -5.56 -2.88 -11.80
C ASP A 102 -5.90 -4.36 -11.99
N LYS A 103 -7.10 -4.65 -12.41
CA LYS A 103 -7.58 -6.01 -12.64
C LYS A 103 -7.93 -6.19 -14.11
N PRO A 104 -7.43 -7.26 -14.76
CA PRO A 104 -7.83 -7.55 -16.15
C PRO A 104 -9.34 -7.64 -16.25
N GLY A 105 -9.91 -6.99 -17.27
CA GLY A 105 -11.34 -6.95 -17.47
C GLY A 105 -12.09 -5.90 -16.68
N GLY A 106 -11.40 -5.15 -15.83
CA GLY A 106 -11.98 -4.06 -15.05
C GLY A 106 -12.01 -4.35 -13.55
N GLY A 107 -12.14 -3.29 -12.77
CA GLY A 107 -12.13 -3.37 -11.33
C GLY A 107 -10.73 -3.14 -10.74
N LEU A 108 -10.66 -3.22 -9.44
CA LEU A 108 -9.45 -2.93 -8.69
C LEU A 108 -9.07 -4.12 -7.80
N THR A 109 -7.78 -4.17 -7.47
CA THR A 109 -7.25 -5.14 -6.53
C THR A 109 -6.62 -4.43 -5.34
N LEU A 110 -6.29 -5.20 -4.31
CA LEU A 110 -5.50 -4.73 -3.18
C LEU A 110 -4.27 -5.63 -3.05
N ILE A 111 -3.10 -5.01 -3.06
CA ILE A 111 -1.82 -5.68 -2.84
C ILE A 111 -1.35 -5.26 -1.47
N HIS A 112 -1.16 -6.22 -0.56
CA HIS A 112 -0.74 -5.87 0.80
C HIS A 112 0.07 -6.99 1.45
N ALA A 113 0.83 -6.61 2.48
CA ALA A 113 1.65 -7.55 3.23
C ALA A 113 0.85 -8.09 4.42
N HIS A 114 0.40 -9.34 4.30
CA HIS A 114 -0.37 -10.02 5.33
C HIS A 114 0.59 -10.70 6.31
N ASN A 115 0.34 -10.54 7.62
CA ASN A 115 1.26 -11.03 8.63
C ASN A 115 1.44 -12.56 8.62
N LEU A 116 0.48 -13.32 8.10
CA LEU A 116 0.57 -14.77 8.01
C LEU A 116 0.94 -15.26 6.62
N HIS A 117 0.43 -14.61 5.59
CA HIS A 117 0.55 -15.09 4.21
C HIS A 117 1.58 -14.34 3.38
N GLY A 118 2.21 -13.30 3.94
CA GLY A 118 3.12 -12.46 3.19
C GLY A 118 2.40 -11.54 2.23
N VAL A 119 3.08 -11.12 1.19
CA VAL A 119 2.49 -10.21 0.19
C VAL A 119 1.53 -10.99 -0.68
N ILE A 120 0.29 -10.53 -0.73
CA ILE A 120 -0.79 -11.13 -1.52
C ILE A 120 -1.53 -10.04 -2.31
N GLU A 121 -2.21 -10.48 -3.35
CA GLU A 121 -3.09 -9.62 -4.15
C GLU A 121 -4.44 -10.30 -4.29
N HIS A 122 -5.51 -9.57 -4.03
CA HIS A 122 -6.87 -10.08 -4.21
C HIS A 122 -7.79 -8.96 -4.70
N THR A 123 -8.96 -9.34 -5.20
CA THR A 123 -9.94 -8.37 -5.67
C THR A 123 -10.39 -7.46 -4.54
N LEU A 124 -10.46 -6.15 -4.82
CA LEU A 124 -10.94 -5.16 -3.87
C LEU A 124 -12.46 -5.09 -3.97
N SER A 125 -13.14 -5.92 -3.18
CA SER A 125 -14.60 -6.02 -3.19
C SER A 125 -15.11 -6.57 -1.85
N GLY A 126 -16.40 -6.46 -1.64
CA GLY A 126 -17.06 -7.03 -0.46
C GLY A 126 -16.51 -6.51 0.86
N LYS A 127 -16.19 -7.40 1.77
CA LYS A 127 -15.72 -7.04 3.11
C LYS A 127 -14.41 -6.25 3.07
N ILE A 128 -13.51 -6.59 2.17
CA ILE A 128 -12.22 -5.90 2.04
C ILE A 128 -12.43 -4.44 1.66
N GLU A 129 -13.30 -4.20 0.69
CA GLU A 129 -13.60 -2.83 0.25
C GLU A 129 -14.16 -1.98 1.39
N LYS A 130 -14.98 -2.59 2.25
CA LYS A 130 -15.55 -1.89 3.42
C LYS A 130 -14.51 -1.57 4.49
N CYS A 131 -13.38 -2.26 4.49
CA CYS A 131 -12.29 -1.99 5.43
C CYS A 131 -11.41 -0.82 5.01
N VAL A 132 -11.55 -0.34 3.77
CA VAL A 132 -10.79 0.81 3.29
C VAL A 132 -11.38 2.09 3.90
N VAL A 133 -10.57 2.80 4.65
CA VAL A 133 -10.98 4.02 5.37
C VAL A 133 -10.75 5.26 4.51
N GLU A 134 -9.58 5.35 3.91
CA GLU A 134 -9.19 6.45 3.04
C GLU A 134 -8.21 5.94 1.99
N VAL A 135 -8.12 6.67 0.89
CA VAL A 135 -7.21 6.36 -0.21
C VAL A 135 -6.41 7.61 -0.54
N TYR A 136 -5.12 7.47 -0.70
CA TYR A 136 -4.22 8.58 -1.01
C TYR A 136 -3.52 8.35 -2.33
N ARG A 137 -3.31 9.42 -3.08
CA ARG A 137 -2.61 9.36 -4.37
C ARG A 137 -1.17 9.80 -4.18
N PRO A 138 -0.21 8.87 -4.21
CA PRO A 138 1.19 9.25 -4.02
C PRO A 138 1.74 10.00 -5.22
N ARG A 139 2.85 10.70 -4.99
CA ARG A 139 3.57 11.44 -6.03
C ARG A 139 4.86 10.72 -6.35
N PHE A 140 5.26 10.80 -7.61
CA PHE A 140 6.46 10.14 -8.10
C PHE A 140 7.40 11.15 -8.75
N ALA A 141 8.69 10.91 -8.60
CA ALA A 141 9.73 11.73 -9.25
C ALA A 141 9.79 11.46 -10.74
#